data_a366ed487dabe3570cb5a7916ec09858
#
_entry.id   a366ed487dabe3570cb5a7916ec09858
#
_cell.length_a   1.000
_cell.length_b   1.000
_cell.length_c   1.000
_cell.angle_alpha   90.00
_cell.angle_beta   90.00
_cell.angle_gamma   90.00
#
_symmetry.space_group_name_H-M   'P 1'
#
loop_
_entity.id
_entity.type
_entity.pdbx_description
1 polymer ?
#
loop_
_entity_poly.entity_id
_entity_poly.type
_entity_poly.pdbx_seq_one_letter_code
_entity_poly.pdbx_strand_id
1 'polypeptide(L)'
;VPDGRIHIKTQPIKPIGRWAKIPIVRGVVSFFSSMVIGMKTLIYSADVLEAYTMDEEGEEAAEEVKPGKLESWLVKHFGEKAVWNLMIYVSVLIAIAVSVLAFVLFPTVVVNLLGKVTKNHILLNLAEGLLRILMFIGYILLISKMEDIRVTFQYHGSEHKTIHCFENGLELTPENAQSFYTLHPRCGTSFLMFVMVISLILFSMLGWPNLLMRILSRIVLIPVVAGLSYEVLKWAGRSDGTLVKMMSMPGILLQKLTTKEPTNEQLEVAIASMKAVLVPKDTPYIEGICDKDANLIEERHLEREGNKE
;
A
#
# COMPACT_ATOMS: atom_id res chain seq x y z
N VAL A 1 18.46 -9.03 0.29
CA VAL A 1 18.88 -9.85 -0.85
C VAL A 1 19.23 -11.26 -0.39
N PRO A 2 19.30 -12.27 -1.27
CA PRO A 2 19.51 -13.67 -0.87
C PRO A 2 20.78 -13.92 -0.05
N ASP A 3 21.82 -13.13 -0.24
CA ASP A 3 23.10 -13.22 0.49
C ASP A 3 23.08 -12.62 1.90
N GLY A 4 21.92 -12.18 2.39
CA GLY A 4 21.74 -11.57 3.72
C GLY A 4 22.12 -10.09 3.82
N ARG A 5 22.59 -9.47 2.73
CA ARG A 5 22.85 -8.02 2.70
C ARG A 5 21.56 -7.23 2.52
N ILE A 6 21.53 -5.99 2.98
CA ILE A 6 20.36 -5.10 2.88
C ILE A 6 20.68 -3.93 1.95
N HIS A 7 19.92 -3.80 0.85
CA HIS A 7 19.99 -2.63 -0.01
C HIS A 7 19.20 -1.47 0.58
N ILE A 8 19.86 -0.31 0.68
CA ILE A 8 19.24 0.93 1.18
C ILE A 8 19.31 2.00 0.10
N LYS A 9 18.18 2.68 -0.12
CA LYS A 9 18.10 3.89 -0.94
C LYS A 9 17.24 4.92 -0.25
N THR A 10 17.82 6.10 -0.01
CA THR A 10 17.10 7.24 0.54
C THR A 10 16.78 8.25 -0.56
N GLN A 11 15.60 8.85 -0.54
CA GLN A 11 15.16 9.84 -1.51
C GLN A 11 14.39 10.97 -0.84
N PRO A 12 14.48 12.21 -1.35
CA PRO A 12 13.68 13.31 -0.84
C PRO A 12 12.21 13.12 -1.18
N ILE A 13 11.34 13.27 -0.19
CA ILE A 13 9.91 13.37 -0.43
C ILE A 13 9.58 14.83 -0.69
N LYS A 14 9.07 15.15 -1.89
CA LYS A 14 8.63 16.51 -2.22
C LYS A 14 7.49 16.92 -1.29
N PRO A 15 7.60 18.06 -0.60
CA PRO A 15 6.52 18.52 0.28
C PRO A 15 5.25 18.78 -0.52
N ILE A 16 4.12 18.37 0.03
CA ILE A 16 2.81 18.66 -0.55
C ILE A 16 2.58 20.17 -0.42
N GLY A 17 2.60 20.89 -1.52
CA GLY A 17 2.53 22.34 -1.59
C GLY A 17 1.38 23.00 -0.82
N ARG A 18 0.90 24.16 -1.22
CA ARG A 18 -0.16 24.94 -0.52
C ARG A 18 -1.46 24.16 -0.31
N TRP A 19 -1.74 23.16 -1.14
CA TRP A 19 -2.89 22.24 -1.02
C TRP A 19 -2.91 21.41 0.27
N ALA A 20 -1.75 21.18 0.89
CA ALA A 20 -1.64 20.48 2.18
C ALA A 20 -2.32 21.20 3.34
N LYS A 21 -2.70 22.46 3.17
CA LYS A 21 -3.39 23.27 4.19
C LYS A 21 -4.91 23.07 4.19
N ILE A 22 -5.47 22.62 3.06
CA ILE A 22 -6.92 22.46 2.90
C ILE A 22 -7.32 21.05 3.35
N PRO A 23 -8.16 20.91 4.39
CA PRO A 23 -8.72 19.62 4.78
C PRO A 23 -9.36 18.90 3.57
N ILE A 24 -9.43 17.60 3.61
CA ILE A 24 -9.92 16.74 2.51
C ILE A 24 -8.97 16.76 1.30
N VAL A 25 -8.63 17.92 0.72
CA VAL A 25 -7.71 18.04 -0.43
C VAL A 25 -6.34 17.46 -0.09
N ARG A 26 -5.79 17.80 1.10
CA ARG A 26 -4.53 17.20 1.56
C ARG A 26 -4.62 15.67 1.68
N GLY A 27 -5.77 15.15 2.09
CA GLY A 27 -5.98 13.72 2.18
C GLY A 27 -5.95 13.03 0.81
N VAL A 28 -6.62 13.63 -0.17
CA VAL A 28 -6.59 13.16 -1.57
C VAL A 28 -5.16 13.18 -2.10
N VAL A 29 -4.47 14.31 -1.95
CA VAL A 29 -3.08 14.45 -2.45
C VAL A 29 -2.14 13.50 -1.73
N SER A 30 -2.25 13.36 -0.39
CA SER A 30 -1.44 12.41 0.37
C SER A 30 -1.68 10.97 -0.06
N PHE A 31 -2.93 10.58 -0.29
CA PHE A 31 -3.28 9.25 -0.74
C PHE A 31 -2.64 8.91 -2.10
N PHE A 32 -2.82 9.77 -3.10
CA PHE A 32 -2.21 9.56 -4.42
C PHE A 32 -0.68 9.61 -4.37
N SER A 33 -0.10 10.51 -3.57
CA SER A 33 1.35 10.58 -3.37
C SER A 33 1.89 9.28 -2.76
N SER A 34 1.23 8.75 -1.73
CA SER A 34 1.62 7.49 -1.10
C SER A 34 1.51 6.30 -2.06
N MET A 35 0.48 6.28 -2.93
CA MET A 35 0.37 5.25 -3.97
C MET A 35 1.54 5.31 -4.96
N VAL A 36 1.89 6.50 -5.43
CA VAL A 36 3.00 6.67 -6.39
C VAL A 36 4.34 6.30 -5.75
N ILE A 37 4.58 6.73 -4.49
CA ILE A 37 5.80 6.39 -3.75
C ILE A 37 5.87 4.87 -3.53
N GLY A 38 4.79 4.27 -3.04
CA GLY A 38 4.72 2.83 -2.79
C GLY A 38 4.99 2.00 -4.06
N MET A 39 4.39 2.39 -5.20
CA MET A 39 4.64 1.72 -6.48
C MET A 39 6.11 1.82 -6.89
N LYS A 40 6.72 3.00 -6.79
CA LYS A 40 8.15 3.19 -7.11
C LYS A 40 9.05 2.36 -6.20
N THR A 41 8.72 2.27 -4.92
CA THR A 41 9.48 1.48 -3.95
C THR A 41 9.38 -0.02 -4.25
N LEU A 42 8.19 -0.51 -4.62
CA LEU A 42 8.02 -1.92 -5.01
C LEU A 42 8.79 -2.26 -6.29
N ILE A 43 8.73 -1.39 -7.32
CA ILE A 43 9.49 -1.59 -8.56
C ILE A 43 10.99 -1.61 -8.25
N TYR A 44 11.49 -0.66 -7.46
CA TYR A 44 12.89 -0.64 -7.06
C TYR A 44 13.31 -1.92 -6.32
N SER A 45 12.48 -2.43 -5.42
CA SER A 45 12.75 -3.68 -4.71
C SER A 45 12.80 -4.87 -5.65
N ALA A 46 11.93 -4.92 -6.66
CA ALA A 46 11.93 -5.95 -7.68
C ALA A 46 13.18 -5.87 -8.57
N ASP A 47 13.55 -4.67 -9.04
CA ASP A 47 14.74 -4.44 -9.84
C ASP A 47 16.03 -4.88 -9.11
N VAL A 48 16.12 -4.58 -7.81
CA VAL A 48 17.26 -5.00 -6.97
C VAL A 48 17.30 -6.53 -6.85
N LEU A 49 16.15 -7.17 -6.58
CA LEU A 49 16.09 -8.63 -6.45
C LEU A 49 16.48 -9.31 -7.78
N GLU A 50 15.96 -8.83 -8.91
CA GLU A 50 16.27 -9.36 -10.25
C GLU A 50 17.77 -9.27 -10.55
N ALA A 51 18.41 -8.14 -10.22
CA ALA A 51 19.86 -7.98 -10.44
C ALA A 51 20.69 -9.03 -9.68
N TYR A 52 20.27 -9.37 -8.43
CA TYR A 52 20.98 -10.38 -7.64
C TYR A 52 20.69 -11.82 -8.07
N THR A 53 19.49 -12.12 -8.54
CA THR A 53 19.17 -13.48 -9.03
C THR A 53 19.86 -13.78 -10.34
N MET A 54 20.06 -12.78 -11.23
CA MET A 54 20.80 -12.93 -12.46
C MET A 54 22.30 -13.17 -12.23
N ASP A 55 22.89 -12.63 -11.17
CA ASP A 55 24.30 -12.82 -10.82
C ASP A 55 24.57 -14.22 -10.22
N GLU A 56 23.60 -14.83 -9.51
CA GLU A 56 23.74 -16.14 -8.87
C GLU A 56 23.42 -17.31 -9.83
N GLU A 57 22.48 -17.13 -10.74
CA GLU A 57 22.09 -18.10 -11.77
C GLU A 57 22.89 -17.85 -13.05
N GLY A 58 24.22 -17.95 -12.98
CA GLY A 58 25.04 -17.86 -14.19
C GLY A 58 24.48 -18.77 -15.29
N GLU A 59 23.94 -18.18 -16.34
CA GLU A 59 23.59 -18.71 -17.69
C GLU A 59 22.78 -20.02 -17.82
N GLU A 60 22.47 -20.78 -16.76
CA GLU A 60 21.91 -22.15 -16.91
C GLU A 60 20.41 -22.32 -16.60
N ALA A 61 19.70 -21.33 -16.08
CA ALA A 61 18.29 -21.51 -15.63
C ALA A 61 17.26 -20.49 -16.16
N ALA A 62 17.61 -19.60 -17.05
CA ALA A 62 16.60 -18.95 -17.86
C ALA A 62 16.11 -19.95 -18.89
N GLU A 63 15.11 -20.79 -18.56
CA GLU A 63 14.22 -21.30 -19.59
C GLU A 63 13.77 -20.07 -20.39
N GLU A 64 14.40 -19.85 -21.54
CA GLU A 64 13.99 -18.83 -22.52
C GLU A 64 12.51 -19.08 -22.83
N VAL A 65 11.64 -18.42 -22.08
CA VAL A 65 10.25 -18.26 -22.49
C VAL A 65 10.33 -17.46 -23.78
N LYS A 66 10.34 -18.18 -24.90
CA LYS A 66 10.46 -17.58 -26.24
C LYS A 66 9.40 -16.48 -26.34
N PRO A 67 9.83 -15.23 -26.56
CA PRO A 67 8.89 -14.12 -26.59
C PRO A 67 7.79 -14.41 -27.62
N GLY A 68 6.56 -14.17 -27.27
CA GLY A 68 5.43 -14.38 -28.18
C GLY A 68 5.60 -13.57 -29.46
N LYS A 69 5.02 -14.02 -30.57
CA LYS A 69 5.12 -13.31 -31.87
C LYS A 69 4.74 -11.84 -31.80
N LEU A 70 3.76 -11.48 -30.94
CA LEU A 70 3.33 -10.12 -30.71
C LEU A 70 4.39 -9.33 -29.92
N GLU A 71 4.95 -9.94 -28.89
CA GLU A 71 6.00 -9.35 -28.05
C GLU A 71 7.27 -9.09 -28.89
N SER A 72 7.72 -10.07 -29.66
CA SER A 72 8.86 -9.91 -30.55
C SER A 72 8.65 -8.79 -31.58
N TRP A 73 7.45 -8.66 -32.12
CA TRP A 73 7.10 -7.59 -33.05
C TRP A 73 7.11 -6.20 -32.34
N LEU A 74 6.56 -6.11 -31.11
CA LEU A 74 6.58 -4.88 -30.32
C LEU A 74 8.00 -4.47 -29.93
N VAL A 75 8.81 -5.41 -29.45
CA VAL A 75 10.22 -5.17 -29.08
C VAL A 75 11.02 -4.66 -30.28
N LYS A 76 10.80 -5.24 -31.45
CA LYS A 76 11.47 -4.81 -32.69
C LYS A 76 11.13 -3.37 -33.13
N HIS A 77 9.90 -2.88 -32.84
CA HIS A 77 9.44 -1.57 -33.28
C HIS A 77 9.60 -0.47 -32.22
N PHE A 78 9.48 -0.79 -30.94
CA PHE A 78 9.47 0.17 -29.83
C PHE A 78 10.66 0.02 -28.88
N GLY A 79 11.46 -1.03 -29.04
CA GLY A 79 12.57 -1.36 -28.15
C GLY A 79 12.08 -2.07 -26.87
N GLU A 80 12.94 -2.92 -26.31
CA GLU A 80 12.66 -3.79 -25.17
C GLU A 80 12.16 -3.01 -23.93
N LYS A 81 12.85 -1.93 -23.57
CA LYS A 81 12.51 -1.09 -22.41
C LYS A 81 11.14 -0.41 -22.52
N ALA A 82 10.76 0.00 -23.73
CA ALA A 82 9.44 0.61 -23.98
C ALA A 82 8.33 -0.44 -23.90
N VAL A 83 8.57 -1.65 -24.41
CA VAL A 83 7.61 -2.76 -24.34
C VAL A 83 7.43 -3.22 -22.89
N TRP A 84 8.49 -3.35 -22.12
CA TRP A 84 8.44 -3.68 -20.70
C TRP A 84 7.60 -2.67 -19.91
N ASN A 85 7.88 -1.37 -20.08
CA ASN A 85 7.08 -0.32 -19.45
C ASN A 85 5.60 -0.38 -19.88
N LEU A 86 5.32 -0.60 -21.16
CA LEU A 86 3.96 -0.74 -21.68
C LEU A 86 3.23 -1.91 -21.00
N MET A 87 3.89 -3.07 -20.86
CA MET A 87 3.32 -4.25 -20.20
C MET A 87 2.96 -3.95 -18.74
N ILE A 88 3.84 -3.26 -17.99
CA ILE A 88 3.57 -2.84 -16.63
C ILE A 88 2.32 -1.93 -16.57
N TYR A 89 2.26 -0.88 -17.41
CA TYR A 89 1.11 0.04 -17.39
C TYR A 89 -0.20 -0.65 -17.78
N VAL A 90 -0.16 -1.53 -18.77
CA VAL A 90 -1.34 -2.32 -19.19
C VAL A 90 -1.80 -3.25 -18.06
N SER A 91 -0.86 -3.93 -17.40
CA SER A 91 -1.19 -4.81 -16.25
C SER A 91 -1.82 -4.04 -15.10
N VAL A 92 -1.28 -2.86 -14.77
CA VAL A 92 -1.86 -1.98 -13.74
C VAL A 92 -3.26 -1.51 -14.14
N LEU A 93 -3.46 -1.12 -15.41
CA LEU A 93 -4.78 -0.71 -15.90
C LEU A 93 -5.80 -1.84 -15.83
N ILE A 94 -5.41 -3.05 -16.23
CA ILE A 94 -6.26 -4.26 -16.11
C ILE A 94 -6.59 -4.54 -14.65
N ALA A 95 -5.60 -4.49 -13.75
CA ALA A 95 -5.81 -4.71 -12.32
C ALA A 95 -6.81 -3.69 -11.72
N ILE A 96 -6.69 -2.42 -12.10
CA ILE A 96 -7.64 -1.37 -11.70
C ILE A 96 -9.05 -1.68 -12.25
N ALA A 97 -9.15 -2.03 -13.53
CA ALA A 97 -10.43 -2.34 -14.17
C ALA A 97 -11.12 -3.54 -13.49
N VAL A 98 -10.36 -4.62 -13.23
CA VAL A 98 -10.86 -5.81 -12.52
C VAL A 98 -11.30 -5.45 -11.09
N SER A 99 -10.52 -4.61 -10.38
CA SER A 99 -10.87 -4.16 -9.04
C SER A 99 -12.16 -3.34 -9.02
N VAL A 100 -12.35 -2.44 -9.98
CA VAL A 100 -13.59 -1.65 -10.13
C VAL A 100 -14.78 -2.58 -10.47
N LEU A 101 -14.59 -3.53 -11.37
CA LEU A 101 -15.62 -4.52 -11.71
C LEU A 101 -16.02 -5.33 -10.47
N ALA A 102 -15.05 -5.86 -9.73
CA ALA A 102 -15.30 -6.71 -8.57
C ALA A 102 -15.90 -5.93 -7.38
N PHE A 103 -15.31 -4.79 -7.01
CA PHE A 103 -15.67 -4.11 -5.76
C PHE A 103 -16.66 -2.94 -5.92
N VAL A 104 -16.89 -2.46 -7.12
CA VAL A 104 -17.86 -1.39 -7.38
C VAL A 104 -19.05 -1.91 -8.17
N LEU A 105 -18.83 -2.49 -9.34
CA LEU A 105 -19.92 -2.88 -10.24
C LEU A 105 -20.64 -4.12 -9.75
N PHE A 106 -19.97 -5.18 -9.39
CA PHE A 106 -20.56 -6.44 -8.97
C PHE A 106 -21.51 -6.26 -7.77
N PRO A 107 -21.13 -5.65 -6.63
CA PRO A 107 -22.05 -5.41 -5.52
C PRO A 107 -23.26 -4.55 -5.93
N THR A 108 -23.02 -3.54 -6.76
CA THR A 108 -24.07 -2.67 -7.26
C THR A 108 -25.10 -3.43 -8.08
N VAL A 109 -24.67 -4.33 -8.98
CA VAL A 109 -25.56 -5.16 -9.80
C VAL A 109 -26.32 -6.17 -8.95
N VAL A 110 -25.64 -6.86 -8.04
CA VAL A 110 -26.26 -7.86 -7.13
C VAL A 110 -27.36 -7.21 -6.29
N VAL A 111 -27.07 -6.06 -5.66
CA VAL A 111 -28.08 -5.39 -4.82
C VAL A 111 -29.16 -4.72 -5.66
N ASN A 112 -28.90 -4.39 -6.92
CA ASN A 112 -29.95 -3.93 -7.83
C ASN A 112 -31.05 -4.99 -8.07
N LEU A 113 -30.69 -6.26 -8.01
CA LEU A 113 -31.67 -7.35 -8.07
C LEU A 113 -32.58 -7.36 -6.83
N LEU A 114 -32.03 -7.03 -5.63
CA LEU A 114 -32.80 -6.85 -4.39
C LEU A 114 -33.76 -5.66 -4.48
N GLY A 115 -33.48 -4.66 -5.31
CA GLY A 115 -34.34 -3.52 -5.58
C GLY A 115 -35.70 -3.90 -6.20
N LYS A 116 -35.87 -5.14 -6.69
CA LYS A 116 -37.16 -5.73 -7.12
C LYS A 116 -38.04 -6.13 -5.93
N VAL A 117 -37.42 -6.40 -4.76
CA VAL A 117 -38.11 -6.88 -3.56
C VAL A 117 -38.40 -5.71 -2.60
N THR A 118 -37.52 -4.74 -2.48
CA THR A 118 -37.73 -3.58 -1.62
C THR A 118 -37.35 -2.28 -2.33
N LYS A 119 -38.10 -1.22 -2.03
CA LYS A 119 -37.83 0.13 -2.54
C LYS A 119 -37.17 1.04 -1.49
N ASN A 120 -36.79 0.49 -0.32
CA ASN A 120 -36.13 1.26 0.72
C ASN A 120 -34.68 1.52 0.32
N HIS A 121 -34.38 2.76 -0.08
CA HIS A 121 -33.06 3.17 -0.57
C HIS A 121 -31.96 3.02 0.48
N ILE A 122 -32.27 3.28 1.76
CA ILE A 122 -31.29 3.15 2.84
C ILE A 122 -30.90 1.68 3.00
N LEU A 123 -31.89 0.78 3.03
CA LEU A 123 -31.64 -0.67 3.15
C LEU A 123 -30.83 -1.21 1.99
N LEU A 124 -31.12 -0.77 0.77
CA LEU A 124 -30.36 -1.19 -0.43
C LEU A 124 -28.91 -0.68 -0.39
N ASN A 125 -28.68 0.59 -0.01
CA ASN A 125 -27.34 1.14 0.11
C ASN A 125 -26.55 0.47 1.25
N LEU A 126 -27.18 0.18 2.39
CA LEU A 126 -26.56 -0.57 3.48
C LEU A 126 -26.19 -1.99 3.07
N ALA A 127 -27.10 -2.70 2.39
CA ALA A 127 -26.83 -4.04 1.87
C ALA A 127 -25.66 -4.05 0.88
N GLU A 128 -25.58 -3.05 0.00
CA GLU A 128 -24.48 -2.91 -0.94
C GLU A 128 -23.15 -2.62 -0.25
N GLY A 129 -23.13 -1.71 0.71
CA GLY A 129 -21.93 -1.41 1.47
C GLY A 129 -21.46 -2.58 2.33
N LEU A 130 -22.38 -3.30 2.97
CA LEU A 130 -22.06 -4.51 3.72
C LEU A 130 -21.49 -5.60 2.81
N LEU A 131 -22.09 -5.82 1.63
CA LEU A 131 -21.59 -6.78 0.65
C LEU A 131 -20.17 -6.45 0.21
N ARG A 132 -19.84 -5.16 0.00
CA ARG A 132 -18.47 -4.71 -0.31
C ARG A 132 -17.50 -5.04 0.80
N ILE A 133 -17.85 -4.75 2.06
CA ILE A 133 -17.01 -5.05 3.21
C ILE A 133 -16.76 -6.56 3.30
N LEU A 134 -17.79 -7.38 3.16
CA LEU A 134 -17.67 -8.84 3.20
C LEU A 134 -16.81 -9.38 2.07
N MET A 135 -16.98 -8.87 0.85
CA MET A 135 -16.16 -9.24 -0.32
C MET A 135 -14.68 -8.85 -0.10
N PHE A 136 -14.43 -7.67 0.44
CA PHE A 136 -13.08 -7.22 0.73
C PHE A 136 -12.41 -8.09 1.80
N ILE A 137 -13.10 -8.39 2.90
CA ILE A 137 -12.58 -9.28 3.94
C ILE A 137 -12.33 -10.67 3.37
N GLY A 138 -13.26 -11.20 2.56
CA GLY A 138 -13.11 -12.48 1.89
C GLY A 138 -11.91 -12.50 0.93
N TYR A 139 -11.69 -11.42 0.19
CA TYR A 139 -10.53 -11.25 -0.68
C TYR A 139 -9.22 -11.27 0.13
N ILE A 140 -9.14 -10.49 1.22
CA ILE A 140 -7.95 -10.48 2.09
C ILE A 140 -7.69 -11.86 2.69
N LEU A 141 -8.73 -12.56 3.16
CA LEU A 141 -8.62 -13.93 3.67
C LEU A 141 -8.11 -14.92 2.60
N LEU A 142 -8.51 -14.71 1.35
CA LEU A 142 -8.08 -15.55 0.23
C LEU A 142 -6.60 -15.34 -0.09
N ILE A 143 -6.20 -14.07 -0.31
CA ILE A 143 -4.81 -13.75 -0.66
C ILE A 143 -3.83 -13.98 0.49
N SER A 144 -4.28 -13.89 1.75
CA SER A 144 -3.44 -14.14 2.93
C SER A 144 -2.93 -15.58 3.03
N LYS A 145 -3.47 -16.50 2.22
CA LYS A 145 -3.02 -17.89 2.11
C LYS A 145 -1.90 -18.08 1.10
N MET A 146 -1.65 -17.09 0.24
CA MET A 146 -0.56 -17.12 -0.73
C MET A 146 0.76 -16.83 0.01
N GLU A 147 1.82 -17.59 -0.31
CA GLU A 147 3.10 -17.47 0.41
C GLU A 147 3.74 -16.09 0.23
N ASP A 148 3.75 -15.54 -0.99
CA ASP A 148 4.33 -14.22 -1.28
C ASP A 148 3.62 -13.11 -0.51
N ILE A 149 2.28 -13.20 -0.41
CA ILE A 149 1.48 -12.26 0.37
C ILE A 149 1.72 -12.44 1.87
N ARG A 150 1.93 -13.67 2.33
CA ARG A 150 2.27 -13.96 3.73
C ARG A 150 3.59 -13.31 4.11
N VAL A 151 4.61 -13.41 3.27
CA VAL A 151 5.91 -12.73 3.46
C VAL A 151 5.73 -11.21 3.52
N THR A 152 4.95 -10.64 2.60
CA THR A 152 4.60 -9.20 2.63
C THR A 152 3.93 -8.83 3.96
N PHE A 153 3.03 -9.66 4.49
CA PHE A 153 2.38 -9.41 5.78
C PHE A 153 3.32 -9.59 6.98
N GLN A 154 4.38 -10.38 6.85
CA GLN A 154 5.45 -10.46 7.84
C GLN A 154 6.30 -9.19 7.86
N TYR A 155 6.67 -8.64 6.70
CA TYR A 155 7.33 -7.33 6.62
C TYR A 155 6.46 -6.20 7.18
N HIS A 156 5.15 -6.23 6.95
CA HIS A 156 4.22 -5.29 7.57
C HIS A 156 4.19 -5.44 9.11
N GLY A 157 4.27 -6.68 9.61
CA GLY A 157 4.42 -6.95 11.05
C GLY A 157 5.75 -6.45 11.61
N SER A 158 6.86 -6.61 10.87
CA SER A 158 8.18 -6.11 11.28
C SER A 158 8.22 -4.58 11.37
N GLU A 159 7.58 -3.88 10.43
CA GLU A 159 7.43 -2.42 10.50
C GLU A 159 6.74 -2.00 11.80
N HIS A 160 5.60 -2.60 12.14
CA HIS A 160 4.86 -2.26 13.35
C HIS A 160 5.65 -2.52 14.63
N LYS A 161 6.33 -3.67 14.73
CA LYS A 161 7.17 -4.02 15.88
C LYS A 161 8.33 -3.04 16.02
N THR A 162 8.98 -2.66 14.92
CA THR A 162 10.08 -1.68 14.89
C THR A 162 9.60 -0.29 15.33
N ILE A 163 8.43 0.15 14.85
CA ILE A 163 7.83 1.44 15.27
C ILE A 163 7.51 1.42 16.76
N HIS A 164 6.92 0.34 17.29
CA HIS A 164 6.66 0.21 18.73
C HIS A 164 7.95 0.25 19.55
N CYS A 165 9.01 -0.44 19.11
CA CYS A 165 10.31 -0.40 19.76
C CYS A 165 10.84 1.04 19.85
N PHE A 166 10.79 1.77 18.73
CA PHE A 166 11.21 3.17 18.64
C PHE A 166 10.37 4.10 19.55
N GLU A 167 9.04 3.97 19.50
CA GLU A 167 8.12 4.80 20.30
C GLU A 167 8.24 4.55 21.80
N ASN A 168 8.71 3.37 22.22
CA ASN A 168 9.02 3.07 23.62
C ASN A 168 10.45 3.45 24.02
N GLY A 169 11.24 4.06 23.12
CA GLY A 169 12.59 4.53 23.41
C GLY A 169 13.61 3.43 23.65
N LEU A 170 13.35 2.22 23.16
CA LEU A 170 14.30 1.11 23.23
C LEU A 170 15.26 1.16 22.05
N GLU A 171 16.43 0.56 22.25
CA GLU A 171 17.40 0.39 21.17
C GLU A 171 16.78 -0.46 20.05
N LEU A 172 16.99 -0.03 18.80
CA LEU A 172 16.48 -0.72 17.62
C LEU A 172 17.33 -1.95 17.31
N THR A 173 17.00 -3.05 17.98
CA THR A 173 17.55 -4.39 17.75
C THR A 173 16.42 -5.38 17.47
N PRO A 174 16.68 -6.49 16.74
CA PRO A 174 15.66 -7.51 16.49
C PRO A 174 15.05 -8.07 17.77
N GLU A 175 15.85 -8.31 18.82
CA GLU A 175 15.42 -8.85 20.11
C GLU A 175 14.43 -7.90 20.81
N ASN A 176 14.73 -6.62 20.85
CA ASN A 176 13.85 -5.61 21.44
C ASN A 176 12.57 -5.47 20.64
N ALA A 177 12.67 -5.38 19.30
CA ALA A 177 11.52 -5.23 18.43
C ALA A 177 10.61 -6.47 18.46
N GLN A 178 11.17 -7.69 18.57
CA GLN A 178 10.41 -8.92 18.62
C GLN A 178 9.49 -9.01 19.83
N SER A 179 9.80 -8.33 20.92
CA SER A 179 8.97 -8.31 22.14
C SER A 179 7.63 -7.59 21.98
N PHE A 180 7.44 -6.81 20.92
CA PHE A 180 6.22 -6.05 20.65
C PHE A 180 5.23 -6.82 19.78
N TYR A 181 3.99 -6.34 19.74
CA TYR A 181 2.92 -6.91 18.92
C TYR A 181 2.85 -6.25 17.53
N THR A 182 2.26 -6.97 16.58
CA THR A 182 2.19 -6.57 15.16
C THR A 182 1.05 -5.60 14.83
N LEU A 183 0.24 -5.17 15.81
CA LEU A 183 -0.91 -4.29 15.59
C LEU A 183 -0.53 -2.85 15.92
N HIS A 184 -0.87 -1.89 15.05
CA HIS A 184 -0.56 -0.48 15.29
C HIS A 184 -1.75 0.42 14.91
N PRO A 185 -2.20 1.34 15.78
CA PRO A 185 -3.41 2.15 15.56
C PRO A 185 -3.28 3.16 14.41
N ARG A 186 -2.06 3.56 14.06
CA ARG A 186 -1.76 4.55 13.00
C ARG A 186 -1.40 3.91 11.65
N CYS A 187 -1.71 2.64 11.46
CA CYS A 187 -1.41 1.92 10.23
C CYS A 187 -2.30 2.35 9.06
N GLY A 188 -1.73 2.35 7.85
CA GLY A 188 -2.43 2.63 6.60
C GLY A 188 -3.57 1.65 6.28
N THR A 189 -3.54 0.40 6.78
CA THR A 189 -4.66 -0.55 6.59
C THR A 189 -5.92 -0.12 7.34
N SER A 190 -5.81 0.62 8.45
CA SER A 190 -6.94 1.26 9.12
C SER A 190 -7.62 2.29 8.21
N PHE A 191 -6.86 2.96 7.33
CA PHE A 191 -7.42 3.87 6.34
C PHE A 191 -8.41 3.18 5.41
N LEU A 192 -8.13 1.95 4.97
CA LEU A 192 -9.04 1.19 4.10
C LEU A 192 -10.39 0.93 4.79
N MET A 193 -10.38 0.61 6.08
CA MET A 193 -11.61 0.43 6.84
C MET A 193 -12.37 1.74 7.00
N PHE A 194 -11.68 2.86 7.23
CA PHE A 194 -12.34 4.18 7.25
C PHE A 194 -12.97 4.52 5.90
N VAL A 195 -12.27 4.26 4.80
CA VAL A 195 -12.82 4.42 3.43
C VAL A 195 -14.10 3.62 3.26
N MET A 196 -14.14 2.37 3.72
CA MET A 196 -15.33 1.51 3.60
C MET A 196 -16.49 2.02 4.45
N VAL A 197 -16.24 2.34 5.72
CA VAL A 197 -17.29 2.82 6.65
C VAL A 197 -17.81 4.19 6.19
N ILE A 198 -16.93 5.12 5.83
CA ILE A 198 -17.33 6.46 5.37
C ILE A 198 -18.07 6.37 4.03
N SER A 199 -17.62 5.52 3.10
CA SER A 199 -18.35 5.30 1.86
C SER A 199 -19.74 4.71 2.09
N LEU A 200 -19.87 3.76 3.02
CA LEU A 200 -21.15 3.19 3.41
C LEU A 200 -22.11 4.28 3.91
N ILE A 201 -21.63 5.14 4.82
CA ILE A 201 -22.43 6.24 5.39
C ILE A 201 -22.84 7.23 4.29
N LEU A 202 -21.85 7.74 3.53
CA LEU A 202 -22.13 8.73 2.48
C LEU A 202 -23.04 8.21 1.40
N PHE A 203 -22.84 6.97 0.94
CA PHE A 203 -23.69 6.39 -0.11
C PHE A 203 -25.08 6.03 0.41
N SER A 204 -25.25 5.73 1.70
CA SER A 204 -26.56 5.51 2.28
C SER A 204 -27.44 6.77 2.31
N MET A 205 -26.80 7.95 2.32
CA MET A 205 -27.49 9.24 2.27
C MET A 205 -27.89 9.64 0.84
N LEU A 206 -27.31 9.00 -0.17
CA LEU A 206 -27.69 9.22 -1.57
C LEU A 206 -28.98 8.47 -1.88
N GLY A 207 -29.82 9.06 -2.72
CA GLY A 207 -30.98 8.38 -3.25
C GLY A 207 -30.59 7.15 -4.08
N TRP A 208 -31.59 6.46 -4.62
CA TRP A 208 -31.40 5.29 -5.48
C TRP A 208 -31.72 5.66 -6.96
N PRO A 209 -30.83 6.43 -7.63
CA PRO A 209 -31.03 6.80 -9.03
C PRO A 209 -30.84 5.57 -9.95
N ASN A 210 -30.99 5.78 -11.26
CA ASN A 210 -30.69 4.73 -12.22
C ASN A 210 -29.23 4.24 -12.09
N LEU A 211 -28.95 3.05 -12.64
CA LEU A 211 -27.65 2.37 -12.47
C LEU A 211 -26.46 3.25 -12.90
N LEU A 212 -26.58 3.93 -14.04
CA LEU A 212 -25.52 4.78 -14.57
C LEU A 212 -25.19 5.95 -13.63
N MET A 213 -26.21 6.70 -13.19
CA MET A 213 -26.03 7.82 -12.26
C MET A 213 -25.48 7.36 -10.91
N ARG A 214 -25.83 6.16 -10.47
CA ARG A 214 -25.32 5.57 -9.24
C ARG A 214 -23.84 5.26 -9.35
N ILE A 215 -23.38 4.68 -10.47
CA ILE A 215 -21.97 4.42 -10.72
C ILE A 215 -21.19 5.74 -10.81
N LEU A 216 -21.66 6.70 -11.60
CA LEU A 216 -21.02 8.00 -11.77
C LEU A 216 -20.89 8.77 -10.45
N SER A 217 -21.96 8.82 -9.64
CA SER A 217 -21.91 9.50 -8.32
C SER A 217 -20.89 8.88 -7.39
N ARG A 218 -20.72 7.56 -7.39
CA ARG A 218 -19.73 6.87 -6.58
C ARG A 218 -18.30 7.17 -7.01
N ILE A 219 -18.04 7.16 -8.32
CA ILE A 219 -16.72 7.50 -8.86
C ILE A 219 -16.35 8.95 -8.50
N VAL A 220 -17.27 9.91 -8.68
CA VAL A 220 -17.06 11.32 -8.33
C VAL A 220 -16.81 11.52 -6.83
N LEU A 221 -17.43 10.68 -5.98
CA LEU A 221 -17.27 10.78 -4.52
C LEU A 221 -16.01 10.07 -3.98
N ILE A 222 -15.30 9.25 -4.78
CA ILE A 222 -14.07 8.57 -4.33
C ILE A 222 -13.05 9.57 -3.71
N PRO A 223 -12.72 10.71 -4.35
CA PRO A 223 -11.80 11.68 -3.75
C PRO A 223 -12.31 12.24 -2.41
N VAL A 224 -13.61 12.50 -2.30
CA VAL A 224 -14.22 13.01 -1.05
C VAL A 224 -14.12 11.98 0.06
N VAL A 225 -14.47 10.73 -0.23
CA VAL A 225 -14.34 9.61 0.72
C VAL A 225 -12.89 9.43 1.16
N ALA A 226 -11.95 9.43 0.23
CA ALA A 226 -10.52 9.32 0.54
C ALA A 226 -10.04 10.47 1.42
N GLY A 227 -10.41 11.70 1.08
CA GLY A 227 -10.05 12.88 1.85
C GLY A 227 -10.63 12.86 3.28
N LEU A 228 -11.90 12.51 3.44
CA LEU A 228 -12.54 12.40 4.76
C LEU A 228 -11.90 11.27 5.59
N SER A 229 -11.63 10.12 4.97
CA SER A 229 -10.99 8.99 5.63
C SER A 229 -9.59 9.33 6.14
N TYR A 230 -8.84 10.13 5.37
CA TYR A 230 -7.54 10.63 5.79
C TYR A 230 -7.65 11.57 7.01
N GLU A 231 -8.63 12.48 7.03
CA GLU A 231 -8.84 13.37 8.18
C GLU A 231 -9.21 12.58 9.44
N VAL A 232 -10.05 11.54 9.30
CA VAL A 232 -10.41 10.66 10.41
C VAL A 232 -9.20 9.88 10.90
N LEU A 233 -8.39 9.32 10.00
CA LEU A 233 -7.15 8.61 10.36
C LEU A 233 -6.18 9.55 11.10
N LYS A 234 -6.01 10.77 10.58
CA LYS A 234 -5.13 11.77 11.19
C LYS A 234 -5.61 12.21 12.57
N TRP A 235 -6.91 12.34 12.76
CA TRP A 235 -7.51 12.62 14.06
C TRP A 235 -7.33 11.44 15.01
N ALA A 236 -7.58 10.21 14.55
CA ALA A 236 -7.39 8.99 15.32
C ALA A 236 -5.94 8.81 15.79
N GLY A 237 -4.96 9.16 14.94
CA GLY A 237 -3.54 9.10 15.30
C GLY A 237 -3.07 10.16 16.32
N ARG A 238 -3.93 11.10 16.71
CA ARG A 238 -3.59 12.20 17.66
C ARG A 238 -4.35 12.14 18.97
N SER A 239 -5.27 11.22 19.10
CA SER A 239 -6.20 11.15 20.24
C SER A 239 -6.25 9.75 20.81
N ASP A 240 -6.21 9.62 22.12
CA ASP A 240 -6.30 8.36 22.85
C ASP A 240 -7.69 8.10 23.47
N GLY A 241 -8.68 8.90 23.10
CA GLY A 241 -10.04 8.83 23.63
C GLY A 241 -10.77 7.52 23.29
N THR A 242 -11.73 7.13 24.10
CA THR A 242 -12.54 5.92 23.93
C THR A 242 -13.24 5.88 22.57
N LEU A 243 -13.74 7.02 22.07
CA LEU A 243 -14.39 7.11 20.77
C LEU A 243 -13.42 6.76 19.63
N VAL A 244 -12.17 7.26 19.72
CA VAL A 244 -11.13 6.97 18.75
C VAL A 244 -10.76 5.48 18.75
N LYS A 245 -10.63 4.88 19.92
CA LYS A 245 -10.38 3.44 20.07
C LYS A 245 -11.49 2.61 19.42
N MET A 246 -12.76 2.98 19.64
CA MET A 246 -13.89 2.31 19.00
C MET A 246 -13.86 2.45 17.47
N MET A 247 -13.60 3.66 16.96
CA MET A 247 -13.54 3.89 15.51
C MET A 247 -12.35 3.19 14.84
N SER A 248 -11.21 3.06 15.53
CA SER A 248 -10.02 2.38 15.03
C SER A 248 -10.12 0.85 15.11
N MET A 249 -11.03 0.31 15.93
CA MET A 249 -11.16 -1.13 16.17
C MET A 249 -11.35 -1.95 14.88
N PRO A 250 -12.22 -1.56 13.92
CA PRO A 250 -12.35 -2.32 12.67
C PRO A 250 -11.04 -2.37 11.88
N GLY A 251 -10.26 -1.29 11.87
CA GLY A 251 -8.94 -1.25 11.24
C GLY A 251 -7.94 -2.17 11.93
N ILE A 252 -7.89 -2.16 13.26
CA ILE A 252 -7.04 -3.06 14.06
C ILE A 252 -7.44 -4.53 13.86
N LEU A 253 -8.73 -4.84 13.76
CA LEU A 253 -9.20 -6.19 13.45
C LEU A 253 -8.76 -6.64 12.06
N LEU A 254 -8.78 -5.73 11.06
CA LEU A 254 -8.27 -6.03 9.73
C LEU A 254 -6.76 -6.32 9.76
N GLN A 255 -5.98 -5.63 10.58
CA GLN A 255 -4.55 -5.87 10.72
C GLN A 255 -4.24 -7.30 11.17
N LYS A 256 -5.09 -7.96 11.98
CA LYS A 256 -4.90 -9.38 12.32
C LYS A 256 -4.85 -10.30 11.09
N LEU A 257 -5.41 -9.87 9.98
CA LEU A 257 -5.35 -10.59 8.70
C LEU A 257 -4.16 -10.15 7.84
N THR A 258 -3.78 -8.86 7.92
CA THR A 258 -2.80 -8.22 7.05
C THR A 258 -1.44 -7.99 7.71
N THR A 259 -1.23 -8.49 8.93
CA THR A 259 0.09 -8.57 9.58
C THR A 259 0.34 -10.00 10.05
N LYS A 260 1.60 -10.42 10.02
CA LYS A 260 2.05 -11.71 10.52
C LYS A 260 3.31 -11.52 11.36
N GLU A 261 3.62 -12.52 12.20
CA GLU A 261 4.86 -12.54 12.98
C GLU A 261 6.06 -12.59 12.03
N PRO A 262 6.98 -11.61 12.12
CA PRO A 262 8.17 -11.57 11.28
C PRO A 262 9.28 -12.47 11.81
N THR A 263 10.20 -12.82 10.92
CA THR A 263 11.50 -13.40 11.30
C THR A 263 12.46 -12.30 11.76
N ASN A 264 13.59 -12.68 12.37
CA ASN A 264 14.61 -11.71 12.79
C ASN A 264 15.22 -10.98 11.59
N GLU A 265 15.44 -11.68 10.47
CA GLU A 265 15.97 -11.07 9.24
C GLU A 265 15.02 -10.01 8.69
N GLN A 266 13.71 -10.22 8.78
CA GLN A 266 12.72 -9.22 8.37
C GLN A 266 12.69 -8.02 9.32
N LEU A 267 12.96 -8.23 10.62
CA LEU A 267 13.12 -7.13 11.57
C LEU A 267 14.40 -6.33 11.30
N GLU A 268 15.51 -6.97 10.94
CA GLU A 268 16.74 -6.29 10.54
C GLU A 268 16.50 -5.33 9.37
N VAL A 269 15.75 -5.75 8.34
CA VAL A 269 15.37 -4.90 7.21
C VAL A 269 14.52 -3.71 7.65
N ALA A 270 13.52 -3.93 8.51
CA ALA A 270 12.66 -2.86 9.02
C ALA A 270 13.45 -1.87 9.90
N ILE A 271 14.37 -2.36 10.73
CA ILE A 271 15.26 -1.56 11.57
C ILE A 271 16.21 -0.74 10.71
N ALA A 272 16.82 -1.33 9.69
CA ALA A 272 17.70 -0.62 8.76
C ALA A 272 16.94 0.53 8.06
N SER A 273 15.72 0.26 7.58
CA SER A 273 14.84 1.27 6.99
C SER A 273 14.50 2.40 7.97
N MET A 274 14.19 2.08 9.22
CA MET A 274 13.91 3.07 10.26
C MET A 274 15.16 3.91 10.58
N LYS A 275 16.31 3.29 10.79
CA LYS A 275 17.59 4.00 11.04
C LYS A 275 17.92 4.95 9.90
N ALA A 276 17.68 4.56 8.64
CA ALA A 276 17.94 5.39 7.47
C ALA A 276 17.10 6.68 7.39
N VAL A 277 15.93 6.74 8.02
CA VAL A 277 15.09 7.95 8.07
C VAL A 277 15.25 8.77 9.35
N LEU A 278 15.86 8.21 10.39
CA LEU A 278 16.12 8.88 11.68
C LEU A 278 17.44 9.69 11.69
N VAL A 279 18.07 9.84 10.54
CA VAL A 279 19.29 10.64 10.38
C VAL A 279 19.02 12.16 10.40
N PRO A 280 20.01 13.01 10.72
CA PRO A 280 19.88 14.46 10.63
C PRO A 280 19.44 14.91 9.22
N LYS A 281 18.69 16.03 9.14
CA LYS A 281 18.15 16.55 7.87
C LYS A 281 19.21 16.89 6.83
N ASP A 282 20.42 17.16 7.26
CA ASP A 282 21.55 17.53 6.38
C ASP A 282 22.32 16.31 5.87
N THR A 283 21.95 15.10 6.30
CA THR A 283 22.57 13.86 5.83
C THR A 283 22.33 13.70 4.33
N PRO A 284 23.38 13.42 3.53
CA PRO A 284 23.22 13.17 2.09
C PRO A 284 22.28 11.99 1.83
N TYR A 285 21.60 12.02 0.66
CA TYR A 285 20.87 10.85 0.21
C TYR A 285 21.85 9.79 -0.24
N ILE A 286 21.61 8.55 0.15
CA ILE A 286 22.50 7.44 -0.14
C ILE A 286 21.76 6.33 -0.91
N GLU A 287 22.51 5.62 -1.73
CA GLU A 287 22.18 4.31 -2.23
C GLU A 287 23.36 3.41 -1.88
N GLY A 288 23.12 2.33 -1.14
CA GLY A 288 24.20 1.53 -0.62
C GLY A 288 23.77 0.17 -0.13
N ILE A 289 24.74 -0.59 0.33
CA ILE A 289 24.56 -1.92 0.88
C ILE A 289 24.94 -1.88 2.35
N CYS A 290 24.08 -2.41 3.18
CA CYS A 290 24.31 -2.57 4.62
C CYS A 290 24.47 -4.04 4.98
N ASP A 291 25.18 -4.30 6.07
CA ASP A 291 25.15 -5.58 6.77
C ASP A 291 23.83 -5.75 7.52
N LYS A 292 23.62 -6.93 8.13
CA LYS A 292 22.44 -7.26 8.94
C LYS A 292 22.25 -6.36 10.17
N ASP A 293 23.29 -5.71 10.65
CA ASP A 293 23.26 -4.77 11.78
C ASP A 293 22.94 -3.33 11.32
N ALA A 294 22.63 -3.14 10.02
CA ALA A 294 22.40 -1.87 9.35
C ALA A 294 23.61 -0.93 9.32
N ASN A 295 24.83 -1.48 9.38
CA ASN A 295 26.04 -0.71 9.12
C ASN A 295 26.31 -0.67 7.62
N LEU A 296 26.63 0.50 7.10
CA LEU A 296 26.95 0.71 5.69
C LEU A 296 28.25 0.00 5.34
N ILE A 297 28.19 -0.97 4.41
CA ILE A 297 29.39 -1.69 3.89
C ILE A 297 29.88 -0.98 2.63
N GLU A 298 28.94 -0.61 1.76
CA GLU A 298 29.21 0.05 0.49
C GLU A 298 28.24 1.21 0.32
N GLU A 299 28.76 2.39 -0.04
CA GLU A 299 27.98 3.61 -0.14
C GLU A 299 28.24 4.30 -1.47
N ARG A 300 27.16 4.68 -2.14
CA ARG A 300 27.17 5.58 -3.29
C ARG A 300 26.36 6.82 -2.96
N HIS A 301 27.03 7.97 -2.83
CA HIS A 301 26.33 9.23 -2.67
C HIS A 301 25.56 9.59 -3.92
N LEU A 302 24.25 9.84 -3.76
CA LEU A 302 23.43 10.37 -4.82
C LEU A 302 23.59 11.90 -4.83
N GLU A 303 24.03 12.46 -5.95
CA GLU A 303 24.03 13.90 -6.13
C GLU A 303 22.60 14.44 -5.91
N ARG A 304 22.49 15.47 -5.08
CA ARG A 304 21.25 16.25 -4.99
C ARG A 304 21.03 16.83 -6.38
N GLU A 305 20.03 16.34 -7.12
CA GLU A 305 19.59 17.04 -8.34
C GLU A 305 19.36 18.50 -7.95
N GLY A 306 20.24 19.36 -8.48
CA GLY A 306 20.30 20.76 -8.10
C GLY A 306 18.92 21.40 -8.24
N ASN A 307 18.54 22.17 -7.24
CA ASN A 307 17.50 23.18 -7.32
C ASN A 307 17.76 24.02 -8.59
N LYS A 308 17.13 23.62 -9.69
CA LYS A 308 16.87 24.56 -10.78
C LYS A 308 15.58 25.25 -10.39
N GLU A 309 15.75 26.51 -9.98
CA GLU A 309 14.72 27.51 -9.69
C GLU A 309 13.57 27.53 -10.73
#